data_d15332a2fa0b282cc6548b1f3fc25333
#
_entry.id   d15332a2fa0b282cc6548b1f3fc25333
#
_cell.length_a   1.000
_cell.length_b   1.000
_cell.length_c   1.000
_cell.angle_alpha   90.00
_cell.angle_beta   90.00
_cell.angle_gamma   90.00
#
_symmetry.space_group_name_H-M   'P 1'
#
loop_
_entity.id
_entity.type
_entity.pdbx_description
1 polymer ?
#
loop_
_entity_poly.entity_id
_entity_poly.type
_entity_poly.pdbx_seq_one_letter_code
_entity_poly.pdbx_strand_id
1 'polypeptide(L)'
;MATNPKFIFFTDFDGTITQKDSNDHMIDNLGFGAARREALNDGVLLRGEPFRDAFALMLDSITAPFSECVDVLLKNIQLDTGFAAFYAWAKANNVPVVVLSGGMRPVVEALLTKFLGSEEAGSLRIVCNDVEAREGKSINDESGWRIVYHDDR
;
A
#
# COMPACT_ATOMS: atom_id res chain seq x y z
N MET A 1 27.92 -4.79 -20.39
CA MET A 1 28.36 -4.74 -18.98
C MET A 1 27.35 -3.91 -18.23
N ALA A 2 26.65 -4.47 -17.25
CA ALA A 2 25.75 -3.69 -16.40
C ALA A 2 26.61 -2.74 -15.57
N THR A 3 26.51 -1.45 -15.83
CA THR A 3 27.17 -0.43 -15.00
C THR A 3 26.41 -0.39 -13.66
N ASN A 4 27.12 -0.59 -12.55
CA ASN A 4 26.52 -0.41 -11.23
C ASN A 4 25.93 0.99 -11.15
N PRO A 5 24.66 1.15 -10.73
CA PRO A 5 24.05 2.46 -10.59
C PRO A 5 24.81 3.27 -9.53
N LYS A 6 24.99 4.56 -9.80
CA LYS A 6 25.69 5.47 -8.86
C LYS A 6 24.84 5.77 -7.62
N PHE A 7 23.52 5.64 -7.72
CA PHE A 7 22.56 5.89 -6.64
C PHE A 7 21.26 5.13 -6.92
N ILE A 8 20.43 4.96 -5.89
CA ILE A 8 19.13 4.30 -5.91
C ILE A 8 18.14 5.25 -5.26
N PHE A 9 16.95 5.39 -5.82
CA PHE A 9 15.84 6.06 -5.16
C PHE A 9 15.00 5.05 -4.38
N PHE A 10 14.76 5.37 -3.11
CA PHE A 10 13.73 4.76 -2.30
C PHE A 10 12.57 5.74 -2.20
N THR A 11 11.36 5.28 -2.47
CA THR A 11 10.15 6.11 -2.42
C THR A 11 9.09 5.42 -1.58
N ASP A 12 8.37 6.20 -0.79
CA ASP A 12 7.12 5.78 -0.18
C ASP A 12 6.04 5.63 -1.25
N PHE A 13 4.92 5.01 -0.90
CA PHE A 13 3.80 4.77 -1.81
C PHE A 13 2.61 5.67 -1.49
N ASP A 14 2.01 5.50 -0.31
CA ASP A 14 0.78 6.18 0.09
C ASP A 14 1.01 7.66 0.40
N GLY A 15 0.30 8.55 -0.30
CA GLY A 15 0.50 9.99 -0.18
C GLY A 15 1.78 10.52 -0.86
N THR A 16 2.55 9.66 -1.56
CA THR A 16 3.77 10.00 -2.31
C THR A 16 3.64 9.62 -3.79
N ILE A 17 3.53 8.33 -4.11
CA ILE A 17 3.19 7.85 -5.47
C ILE A 17 1.70 8.05 -5.72
N THR A 18 0.88 7.87 -4.71
CA THR A 18 -0.56 8.16 -4.73
C THR A 18 -0.84 9.54 -4.14
N GLN A 19 -1.91 10.20 -4.61
CA GLN A 19 -2.34 11.49 -4.06
C GLN A 19 -2.97 11.39 -2.67
N LYS A 20 -3.48 10.20 -2.32
CA LYS A 20 -4.11 9.90 -1.02
C LYS A 20 -3.59 8.58 -0.49
N ASP A 21 -3.56 8.43 0.82
CA ASP A 21 -3.27 7.16 1.46
C ASP A 21 -4.38 6.14 1.15
N SER A 22 -3.99 5.00 0.59
CA SER A 22 -4.92 3.93 0.19
C SER A 22 -5.46 3.17 1.41
N ASN A 23 -4.64 2.99 2.45
CA ASN A 23 -5.05 2.30 3.67
C ASN A 23 -6.06 3.16 4.45
N ASP A 24 -5.77 4.45 4.62
CA ASP A 24 -6.69 5.40 5.22
C ASP A 24 -8.02 5.43 4.47
N HIS A 25 -7.97 5.45 3.13
CA HIS A 25 -9.18 5.44 2.32
C HIS A 25 -10.04 4.18 2.54
N MET A 26 -9.42 2.99 2.65
CA MET A 26 -10.15 1.76 2.96
C MET A 26 -10.78 1.81 4.35
N ILE A 27 -10.01 2.20 5.36
CA ILE A 27 -10.47 2.25 6.75
C ILE A 27 -11.62 3.24 6.90
N ASP A 28 -11.52 4.39 6.25
CA ASP A 28 -12.52 5.45 6.34
C ASP A 28 -13.84 5.09 5.66
N ASN A 29 -13.81 4.30 4.57
CA ASN A 29 -14.98 4.02 3.75
C ASN A 29 -15.53 2.59 3.90
N LEU A 30 -14.71 1.63 4.29
CA LEU A 30 -15.09 0.22 4.43
C LEU A 30 -14.91 -0.33 5.84
N GLY A 31 -14.19 0.40 6.70
CA GLY A 31 -13.95 0.07 8.10
C GLY A 31 -14.77 0.94 9.05
N PHE A 32 -14.21 1.21 10.22
CA PHE A 32 -14.91 1.96 11.28
C PHE A 32 -14.90 3.48 11.10
N GLY A 33 -14.32 4.01 10.03
CA GLY A 33 -14.37 5.41 9.67
C GLY A 33 -13.26 6.30 10.22
N ALA A 34 -13.15 7.51 9.65
CA ALA A 34 -12.05 8.45 9.88
C ALA A 34 -11.87 8.85 11.35
N ALA A 35 -12.94 9.16 12.06
CA ALA A 35 -12.83 9.63 13.44
C ALA A 35 -12.14 8.63 14.38
N ARG A 36 -12.41 7.32 14.19
CA ARG A 36 -11.78 6.28 15.01
C ARG A 36 -10.35 6.00 14.54
N ARG A 37 -10.09 6.05 13.25
CA ARG A 37 -8.73 5.95 12.69
C ARG A 37 -7.84 7.05 13.26
N GLU A 38 -8.29 8.31 13.22
CA GLU A 38 -7.57 9.46 13.76
C GLU A 38 -7.29 9.31 15.26
N ALA A 39 -8.27 8.86 16.04
CA ALA A 39 -8.07 8.61 17.47
C ALA A 39 -7.02 7.53 17.77
N LEU A 40 -6.90 6.49 16.92
CA LEU A 40 -5.86 5.48 17.05
C LEU A 40 -4.49 6.04 16.62
N ASN A 41 -4.44 6.83 15.55
CA ASN A 41 -3.20 7.51 15.13
C ASN A 41 -2.71 8.48 16.22
N ASP A 42 -3.60 9.21 16.89
CA ASP A 42 -3.26 10.03 18.06
C ASP A 42 -2.71 9.16 19.20
N GLY A 43 -3.22 7.96 19.39
CA GLY A 43 -2.66 6.99 20.33
C GLY A 43 -1.20 6.65 20.06
N VAL A 44 -0.90 6.38 18.81
CA VAL A 44 0.47 6.10 18.37
C VAL A 44 1.37 7.33 18.53
N LEU A 45 0.93 8.48 18.04
CA LEU A 45 1.75 9.70 17.99
C LEU A 45 1.96 10.35 19.36
N LEU A 46 0.93 10.40 20.19
CA LEU A 46 0.91 11.19 21.42
C LEU A 46 1.13 10.32 22.68
N ARG A 47 0.77 9.04 22.63
CA ARG A 47 0.84 8.14 23.80
C ARG A 47 1.85 7.00 23.64
N GLY A 48 2.49 6.89 22.46
CA GLY A 48 3.49 5.87 22.19
C GLY A 48 2.90 4.45 22.06
N GLU A 49 1.63 4.33 21.70
CA GLU A 49 1.03 3.03 21.41
C GLU A 49 1.69 2.38 20.19
N PRO A 50 1.85 1.04 20.12
CA PRO A 50 2.49 0.39 19.00
C PRO A 50 1.71 0.61 17.69
N PHE A 51 2.37 1.20 16.70
CA PHE A 51 1.74 1.45 15.39
C PHE A 51 1.19 0.17 14.75
N ARG A 52 1.95 -0.92 14.83
CA ARG A 52 1.58 -2.22 14.26
C ARG A 52 0.23 -2.73 14.80
N ASP A 53 0.01 -2.62 16.10
CA ASP A 53 -1.23 -3.08 16.75
C ASP A 53 -2.41 -2.17 16.36
N ALA A 54 -2.19 -0.86 16.37
CA ALA A 54 -3.20 0.11 15.94
C ALA A 54 -3.59 -0.11 14.47
N PHE A 55 -2.60 -0.31 13.60
CA PHE A 55 -2.82 -0.52 12.18
C PHE A 55 -3.54 -1.84 11.88
N ALA A 56 -3.15 -2.94 12.56
CA ALA A 56 -3.86 -4.20 12.47
C ALA A 56 -5.33 -4.05 12.89
N LEU A 57 -5.60 -3.35 14.01
CA LEU A 57 -6.96 -3.09 14.48
C LEU A 57 -7.79 -2.25 13.47
N MET A 58 -7.14 -1.27 12.83
CA MET A 58 -7.78 -0.47 11.77
C MET A 58 -8.19 -1.34 10.59
N LEU A 59 -7.29 -2.17 10.08
CA LEU A 59 -7.56 -3.06 8.95
C LEU A 59 -8.56 -4.17 9.30
N ASP A 60 -8.51 -4.71 10.52
CA ASP A 60 -9.45 -5.72 11.02
C ASP A 60 -10.89 -5.21 11.13
N SER A 61 -11.09 -3.90 11.14
CA SER A 61 -12.43 -3.29 11.10
C SER A 61 -13.12 -3.41 9.73
N ILE A 62 -12.36 -3.76 8.69
CA ILE A 62 -12.88 -3.92 7.33
C ILE A 62 -13.39 -5.35 7.17
N THR A 63 -14.71 -5.50 7.00
CA THR A 63 -15.34 -6.81 6.79
C THR A 63 -15.51 -7.18 5.33
N ALA A 64 -15.39 -6.21 4.43
CA ALA A 64 -15.52 -6.42 2.99
C ALA A 64 -14.50 -7.43 2.45
N PRO A 65 -14.87 -8.26 1.46
CA PRO A 65 -13.93 -9.10 0.72
C PRO A 65 -12.74 -8.31 0.19
N PHE A 66 -11.55 -8.90 0.17
CA PHE A 66 -10.34 -8.17 -0.26
C PHE A 66 -10.42 -7.66 -1.71
N SER A 67 -11.07 -8.41 -2.60
CA SER A 67 -11.33 -7.96 -3.98
C SER A 67 -12.17 -6.69 -4.04
N GLU A 68 -13.16 -6.54 -3.16
CA GLU A 68 -13.97 -5.31 -3.07
C GLU A 68 -13.12 -4.12 -2.58
N CYS A 69 -12.24 -4.36 -1.61
CA CYS A 69 -11.30 -3.33 -1.14
C CYS A 69 -10.42 -2.82 -2.30
N VAL A 70 -9.85 -3.72 -3.09
CA VAL A 70 -9.04 -3.37 -4.26
C VAL A 70 -9.87 -2.59 -5.29
N ASP A 71 -11.10 -3.03 -5.58
CA ASP A 71 -11.99 -2.36 -6.53
C ASP A 71 -12.33 -0.92 -6.10
N VAL A 72 -12.58 -0.70 -4.80
CA VAL A 72 -12.82 0.64 -4.25
C VAL A 72 -11.59 1.52 -4.44
N LEU A 73 -10.40 1.00 -4.15
CA LEU A 73 -9.15 1.74 -4.32
C LEU A 73 -8.86 2.07 -5.78
N LEU A 74 -9.05 1.10 -6.68
CA LEU A 74 -8.88 1.33 -8.12
C LEU A 74 -9.81 2.43 -8.67
N LYS A 75 -10.98 2.64 -8.07
CA LYS A 75 -11.90 3.71 -8.47
C LYS A 75 -11.54 5.08 -7.90
N ASN A 76 -10.98 5.13 -6.69
CA ASN A 76 -10.88 6.36 -5.91
C ASN A 76 -9.45 6.90 -5.73
N ILE A 77 -8.42 6.05 -5.84
CA ILE A 77 -7.03 6.48 -5.69
C ILE A 77 -6.47 6.91 -7.04
N GLN A 78 -5.74 8.02 -7.03
CA GLN A 78 -5.10 8.59 -8.20
C GLN A 78 -3.59 8.68 -8.01
N LEU A 79 -2.87 8.58 -9.13
CA LEU A 79 -1.43 8.79 -9.18
C LEU A 79 -1.09 10.26 -8.89
N ASP A 80 0.02 10.51 -8.20
CA ASP A 80 0.64 11.83 -8.18
C ASP A 80 1.03 12.27 -9.60
N THR A 81 0.76 13.52 -9.93
CA THR A 81 0.93 14.04 -11.29
C THR A 81 2.38 14.07 -11.78
N GLY A 82 3.35 14.07 -10.87
CA GLY A 82 4.78 14.09 -11.19
C GLY A 82 5.41 12.71 -11.25
N PHE A 83 4.81 11.70 -10.63
CA PHE A 83 5.45 10.40 -10.48
C PHE A 83 5.76 9.69 -11.81
N ALA A 84 4.84 9.69 -12.76
CA ALA A 84 5.05 9.06 -14.07
C ALA A 84 6.25 9.67 -14.81
N ALA A 85 6.38 11.00 -14.80
CA ALA A 85 7.51 11.71 -15.41
C ALA A 85 8.83 11.40 -14.69
N PHE A 86 8.82 11.39 -13.35
CA PHE A 86 9.97 11.00 -12.55
C PHE A 86 10.42 9.57 -12.86
N TYR A 87 9.50 8.62 -12.90
CA TYR A 87 9.81 7.22 -13.16
C TYR A 87 10.38 7.01 -14.57
N ALA A 88 9.79 7.67 -15.58
CA ALA A 88 10.30 7.64 -16.95
C ALA A 88 11.73 8.21 -17.03
N TRP A 89 12.01 9.32 -16.31
CA TRP A 89 13.35 9.88 -16.20
C TRP A 89 14.32 8.92 -15.53
N ALA A 90 13.93 8.29 -14.42
CA ALA A 90 14.77 7.33 -13.71
C ALA A 90 15.16 6.14 -14.60
N LYS A 91 14.20 5.58 -15.35
CA LYS A 91 14.47 4.51 -16.33
C LYS A 91 15.44 4.95 -17.42
N ALA A 92 15.20 6.12 -18.03
CA ALA A 92 16.05 6.65 -19.10
C ALA A 92 17.50 6.87 -18.64
N ASN A 93 17.72 7.11 -17.36
CA ASN A 93 19.04 7.34 -16.75
C ASN A 93 19.60 6.09 -16.03
N ASN A 94 18.97 4.92 -16.16
CA ASN A 94 19.37 3.69 -15.47
C ASN A 94 19.46 3.85 -13.94
N VAL A 95 18.54 4.61 -13.36
CA VAL A 95 18.45 4.83 -11.92
C VAL A 95 17.38 3.89 -11.35
N PRO A 96 17.76 2.93 -10.50
CA PRO A 96 16.80 2.05 -9.86
C PRO A 96 15.87 2.84 -8.91
N VAL A 97 14.59 2.51 -8.95
CA VAL A 97 13.57 2.99 -8.01
C VAL A 97 13.04 1.80 -7.23
N VAL A 98 13.02 1.91 -5.92
CA VAL A 98 12.50 0.90 -4.99
C VAL A 98 11.36 1.52 -4.19
N VAL A 99 10.20 0.90 -4.24
CA VAL A 99 9.03 1.31 -3.45
C VAL A 99 9.12 0.67 -2.07
N LEU A 100 9.08 1.49 -1.03
CA LEU A 100 8.98 1.06 0.37
C LEU A 100 7.61 1.48 0.90
N SER A 101 6.76 0.54 1.31
CA SER A 101 5.40 0.85 1.73
C SER A 101 5.00 0.06 2.98
N GLY A 102 4.28 0.74 3.88
CA GLY A 102 3.55 0.10 4.98
C GLY A 102 2.26 -0.59 4.53
N GLY A 103 1.84 -0.40 3.28
CA GLY A 103 0.65 -1.00 2.68
C GLY A 103 0.82 -2.48 2.31
N MET A 104 -0.21 -3.03 1.69
CA MET A 104 -0.30 -4.44 1.31
C MET A 104 0.06 -4.64 -0.16
N ARG A 105 0.93 -5.61 -0.45
CA ARG A 105 1.45 -5.91 -1.80
C ARG A 105 0.37 -5.96 -2.88
N PRO A 106 -0.74 -6.71 -2.75
CA PRO A 106 -1.73 -6.78 -3.82
C PRO A 106 -2.39 -5.44 -4.12
N VAL A 107 -2.53 -4.55 -3.13
CA VAL A 107 -3.03 -3.17 -3.31
C VAL A 107 -2.03 -2.33 -4.07
N VAL A 108 -0.76 -2.32 -3.63
CA VAL A 108 0.33 -1.56 -4.27
C VAL A 108 0.49 -1.97 -5.73
N GLU A 109 0.54 -3.29 -6.00
CA GLU A 109 0.68 -3.83 -7.36
C GLU A 109 -0.53 -3.51 -8.25
N ALA A 110 -1.75 -3.60 -7.74
CA ALA A 110 -2.96 -3.27 -8.49
C ALA A 110 -3.00 -1.79 -8.89
N LEU A 111 -2.68 -0.89 -7.96
CA LEU A 111 -2.62 0.55 -8.22
C LEU A 111 -1.49 0.92 -9.17
N LEU A 112 -0.28 0.38 -8.97
CA LEU A 112 0.84 0.61 -9.90
C LEU A 112 0.52 0.09 -11.30
N THR A 113 -0.11 -1.08 -11.41
CA THR A 113 -0.55 -1.63 -12.71
C THR A 113 -1.55 -0.71 -13.40
N LYS A 114 -2.52 -0.18 -12.66
CA LYS A 114 -3.46 0.81 -13.19
C LYS A 114 -2.76 2.08 -13.68
N PHE A 115 -1.75 2.56 -12.95
CA PHE A 115 -1.10 3.84 -13.22
C PHE A 115 -0.04 3.78 -14.31
N LEU A 116 0.74 2.71 -14.36
CA LEU A 116 1.92 2.59 -15.22
C LEU A 116 1.78 1.52 -16.30
N GLY A 117 0.80 0.63 -16.17
CA GLY A 117 0.68 -0.59 -16.98
C GLY A 117 1.45 -1.77 -16.38
N SER A 118 1.08 -2.99 -16.79
CA SER A 118 1.57 -4.24 -16.19
C SER A 118 3.08 -4.44 -16.33
N GLU A 119 3.67 -4.06 -17.47
CA GLU A 119 5.10 -4.22 -17.73
C GLU A 119 5.93 -3.34 -16.80
N GLU A 120 5.56 -2.08 -16.68
CA GLU A 120 6.25 -1.11 -15.84
C GLU A 120 6.09 -1.43 -14.35
N ALA A 121 4.87 -1.75 -13.93
CA ALA A 121 4.59 -2.15 -12.55
C ALA A 121 5.38 -3.41 -12.16
N GLY A 122 5.44 -4.42 -13.06
CA GLY A 122 6.18 -5.66 -12.83
C GLY A 122 7.70 -5.49 -12.79
N SER A 123 8.23 -4.39 -13.29
CA SER A 123 9.67 -4.07 -13.24
C SER A 123 10.10 -3.34 -11.96
N LEU A 124 9.16 -2.78 -11.20
CA LEU A 124 9.44 -2.09 -9.95
C LEU A 124 9.73 -3.07 -8.81
N ARG A 125 10.79 -2.80 -8.08
CA ARG A 125 11.05 -3.50 -6.82
C ARG A 125 10.19 -2.90 -5.72
N ILE A 126 9.36 -3.72 -5.08
CA ILE A 126 8.45 -3.33 -4.02
C ILE A 126 8.83 -4.07 -2.74
N VAL A 127 9.00 -3.34 -1.65
CA VAL A 127 9.17 -3.87 -0.29
C VAL A 127 7.99 -3.35 0.51
N CYS A 128 7.10 -4.23 0.92
CA CYS A 128 5.87 -3.90 1.64
C CYS A 128 5.34 -5.12 2.40
N ASN A 129 4.29 -4.91 3.17
CA ASN A 129 3.54 -5.98 3.81
C ASN A 129 2.73 -6.80 2.79
N ASP A 130 2.05 -7.82 3.24
CA ASP A 130 1.24 -8.68 2.38
C ASP A 130 -0.13 -8.98 3.01
N VAL A 131 -0.91 -9.81 2.37
CA VAL A 131 -2.23 -10.25 2.80
C VAL A 131 -2.28 -11.76 2.82
N GLU A 132 -2.92 -12.33 3.83
CA GLU A 132 -3.24 -13.76 3.87
C GLU A 132 -4.69 -13.99 4.28
N ALA A 133 -5.18 -15.19 3.98
CA ALA A 133 -6.49 -15.63 4.42
C ALA A 133 -6.48 -15.95 5.92
N ARG A 134 -7.56 -15.61 6.62
CA ARG A 134 -7.81 -16.10 7.98
C ARG A 134 -8.10 -17.59 7.94
N GLU A 135 -7.87 -18.28 9.07
CA GLU A 135 -8.11 -19.71 9.19
C GLU A 135 -9.53 -20.10 8.75
N GLY A 136 -9.62 -21.08 7.86
CA GLY A 136 -10.87 -21.59 7.32
C GLY A 136 -11.60 -20.68 6.32
N LYS A 137 -10.96 -19.60 5.86
CA LYS A 137 -11.54 -18.62 4.91
C LYS A 137 -10.68 -18.43 3.67
N SER A 138 -11.26 -17.79 2.65
CA SER A 138 -10.57 -17.14 1.54
C SER A 138 -10.40 -15.65 1.84
N ILE A 139 -9.40 -14.99 1.25
CA ILE A 139 -9.25 -13.53 1.35
C ILE A 139 -10.48 -12.80 0.78
N ASN A 140 -11.26 -13.44 -0.08
CA ASN A 140 -12.46 -12.89 -0.70
C ASN A 140 -13.76 -13.29 0.01
N ASP A 141 -13.67 -13.87 1.20
CA ASP A 141 -14.81 -14.04 2.09
C ASP A 141 -14.99 -12.80 2.97
N GLU A 142 -16.19 -12.59 3.49
CA GLU A 142 -16.45 -11.56 4.49
C GLU A 142 -15.56 -11.76 5.72
N SER A 143 -14.83 -10.71 6.13
CA SER A 143 -13.79 -10.78 7.18
C SER A 143 -12.80 -11.93 6.93
N GLY A 144 -12.44 -12.19 5.69
CA GLY A 144 -11.64 -13.36 5.30
C GLY A 144 -10.13 -13.10 5.26
N TRP A 145 -9.68 -11.87 5.35
CA TRP A 145 -8.27 -11.51 5.17
C TRP A 145 -7.68 -10.78 6.37
N ARG A 146 -6.36 -10.78 6.45
CA ARG A 146 -5.58 -9.99 7.41
C ARG A 146 -4.25 -9.57 6.81
N ILE A 147 -3.65 -8.52 7.35
CA ILE A 147 -2.29 -8.10 7.01
C ILE A 147 -1.26 -9.09 7.55
N VAL A 148 -0.20 -9.30 6.78
CA VAL A 148 1.02 -10.02 7.20
C VAL A 148 2.19 -9.07 7.06
N TYR A 149 2.84 -8.76 8.16
CA TYR A 149 3.96 -7.84 8.16
C TYR A 149 5.21 -8.47 7.52
N HIS A 150 5.94 -7.65 6.78
CA HIS A 150 7.11 -8.10 6.01
C HIS A 150 8.20 -8.74 6.87
N ASP A 151 8.37 -8.27 8.09
CA ASP A 151 9.37 -8.75 9.04
C ASP A 151 8.92 -9.95 9.89
N ASP A 152 7.69 -10.43 9.70
CA ASP A 152 7.18 -11.66 10.30
C ASP A 152 7.41 -12.91 9.43
N ARG A 153 8.11 -12.78 8.29
CA ARG A 153 8.35 -13.84 7.31
C ARG A 153 9.76 -14.40 7.40
#